data_590a411650da28695980362a57066687
#
_entry.id   590a411650da28695980362a57066687
#
_cell.length_a   1.000
_cell.length_b   1.000
_cell.length_c   1.000
_cell.angle_alpha   90.00
_cell.angle_beta   90.00
_cell.angle_gamma   90.00
#
_symmetry.space_group_name_H-M   'P 1'
#
loop_
_entity.id
_entity.type
_entity.pdbx_description
1 polymer ?
#
loop_
_entity_poly.entity_id
_entity_poly.type
_entity_poly.pdbx_seq_one_letter_code
_entity_poly.pdbx_strand_id
1 'polypeptide(L)'
;RGLGDVYKRQMYTIGSYAIPQIQTVNPDMDIDSFVMPANDDASENKLNSGVDLQFSVMKDCKNKEAAYEVLDFLLKDENVQSYLDEQKAVPCKEGDFELASTLDGVKSFIEEGRMADYQDHYYPSEMSVDAQIQTFLMKGDVDAFLTKFDTDWKRYNRDIIRKVEDYEKEHADED
;
A
#
# COMPACT_ATOMS: atom_id res chain seq x y z
N ARG A 1 8.02 -27.41 -0.66
CA ARG A 1 6.70 -27.08 -0.08
C ARG A 1 5.73 -28.13 -0.58
N GLY A 2 5.09 -28.90 0.29
CA GLY A 2 4.31 -30.07 -0.09
C GLY A 2 2.85 -29.71 -0.39
N LEU A 3 2.13 -30.63 -1.05
CA LEU A 3 0.70 -30.54 -1.40
C LEU A 3 -0.21 -30.11 -0.21
N GLY A 4 0.24 -30.26 1.03
CA GLY A 4 -0.47 -29.82 2.22
C GLY A 4 -0.64 -28.30 2.34
N ASP A 5 0.20 -27.51 1.68
CA ASP A 5 0.08 -26.04 1.69
C ASP A 5 -1.04 -25.56 0.75
N VAL A 6 -1.33 -26.27 -0.33
CA VAL A 6 -2.40 -25.95 -1.29
C VAL A 6 -3.79 -26.12 -0.65
N TYR A 7 -3.96 -27.13 0.22
CA TYR A 7 -5.22 -27.37 0.92
C TYR A 7 -5.40 -26.56 2.21
N LYS A 8 -4.32 -25.95 2.73
CA LYS A 8 -4.33 -25.24 4.01
C LYS A 8 -4.31 -23.72 3.87
N ARG A 9 -4.00 -23.19 2.68
CA ARG A 9 -3.88 -21.75 2.42
C ARG A 9 -4.67 -21.39 1.17
N GLN A 10 -5.98 -21.37 1.31
CA GLN A 10 -6.90 -20.97 0.23
C GLN A 10 -6.96 -19.43 0.07
N MET A 11 -6.58 -18.70 1.11
CA MET A 11 -6.57 -17.24 1.14
C MET A 11 -5.24 -16.74 1.67
N TYR A 12 -4.75 -15.66 1.07
CA TYR A 12 -3.48 -15.06 1.45
C TYR A 12 -3.58 -13.54 1.39
N THR A 13 -3.23 -12.86 2.48
CA THR A 13 -3.15 -11.40 2.51
C THR A 13 -1.78 -10.97 2.00
N ILE A 14 -1.76 -10.38 0.80
CA ILE A 14 -0.53 -9.96 0.11
C ILE A 14 -0.88 -8.91 -0.95
N GLY A 15 0.10 -8.17 -1.42
CA GLY A 15 -0.07 -7.26 -2.55
C GLY A 15 -0.28 -7.99 -3.88
N SER A 16 -0.96 -7.32 -4.83
CA SER A 16 -1.28 -7.87 -6.15
C SER A 16 -0.06 -8.33 -6.95
N TYR A 17 1.13 -7.78 -6.67
CA TYR A 17 2.41 -8.20 -7.26
C TYR A 17 2.72 -9.71 -7.08
N ALA A 18 2.07 -10.37 -6.11
CA ALA A 18 2.23 -11.81 -5.94
C ALA A 18 1.50 -12.64 -6.99
N ILE A 19 0.47 -12.10 -7.65
CA ILE A 19 -0.32 -12.80 -8.66
C ILE A 19 0.57 -13.29 -9.81
N PRO A 20 1.33 -12.43 -10.52
CA PRO A 20 2.21 -12.90 -11.60
C PRO A 20 3.29 -13.87 -11.11
N GLN A 21 3.78 -13.72 -9.87
CA GLN A 21 4.75 -14.66 -9.30
C GLN A 21 4.15 -16.05 -9.12
N ILE A 22 2.91 -16.14 -8.63
CA ILE A 22 2.19 -17.41 -8.47
C ILE A 22 1.90 -18.04 -9.85
N GLN A 23 1.45 -17.24 -10.80
CA GLN A 23 1.16 -17.68 -12.17
C GLN A 23 2.41 -18.15 -12.95
N THR A 24 3.60 -17.64 -12.58
CA THR A 24 4.87 -18.17 -13.13
C THR A 24 5.08 -19.63 -12.75
N VAL A 25 4.63 -20.04 -11.58
CA VAL A 25 4.76 -21.42 -11.07
C VAL A 25 3.60 -22.31 -11.54
N ASN A 26 2.40 -21.77 -11.60
CA ASN A 26 1.21 -22.45 -12.03
C ASN A 26 0.33 -21.49 -12.86
N PRO A 27 0.52 -21.44 -14.21
CA PRO A 27 -0.20 -20.52 -15.09
C PRO A 27 -1.72 -20.74 -15.12
N ASP A 28 -2.18 -21.95 -14.82
CA ASP A 28 -3.60 -22.30 -14.83
C ASP A 28 -4.28 -22.12 -13.47
N MET A 29 -3.57 -21.51 -12.49
CA MET A 29 -4.16 -21.24 -11.19
C MET A 29 -5.21 -20.14 -11.31
N ASP A 30 -6.44 -20.47 -10.97
CA ASP A 30 -7.53 -19.52 -10.81
C ASP A 30 -7.32 -18.70 -9.52
N ILE A 31 -7.13 -17.39 -9.70
CA ILE A 31 -6.84 -16.45 -8.61
C ILE A 31 -7.85 -15.32 -8.70
N ASP A 32 -8.52 -15.09 -7.58
CA ASP A 32 -9.42 -13.97 -7.40
C ASP A 32 -8.94 -13.09 -6.22
N SER A 33 -9.37 -11.85 -6.18
CA SER A 33 -9.02 -10.90 -5.14
C SER A 33 -10.25 -10.38 -4.42
N PHE A 34 -10.09 -10.03 -3.16
CA PHE A 34 -11.11 -9.35 -2.38
C PHE A 34 -10.48 -8.47 -1.32
N VAL A 35 -11.21 -7.46 -0.87
CA VAL A 35 -10.76 -6.60 0.23
C VAL A 35 -10.92 -7.36 1.54
N MET A 36 -9.85 -7.38 2.35
CA MET A 36 -9.89 -8.00 3.67
C MET A 36 -10.98 -7.35 4.52
N PRO A 37 -11.95 -8.11 5.03
CA PRO A 37 -13.00 -7.56 5.90
C PRO A 37 -12.40 -7.22 7.27
N ALA A 38 -12.10 -5.95 7.48
CA ALA A 38 -11.54 -5.45 8.73
C ALA A 38 -12.60 -4.93 9.70
N ASN A 39 -13.84 -4.75 9.24
CA ASN A 39 -14.95 -4.20 9.99
C ASN A 39 -16.22 -5.02 9.74
N ASP A 40 -17.11 -5.09 10.74
CA ASP A 40 -18.43 -5.74 10.63
C ASP A 40 -19.36 -4.97 9.68
N ASP A 41 -19.17 -3.65 9.53
CA ASP A 41 -19.83 -2.85 8.51
C ASP A 41 -19.03 -2.89 7.21
N ALA A 42 -19.57 -3.56 6.20
CA ALA A 42 -18.94 -3.69 4.90
C ALA A 42 -18.69 -2.34 4.20
N SER A 43 -19.48 -1.30 4.52
CA SER A 43 -19.30 0.04 3.94
C SER A 43 -18.05 0.76 4.43
N GLU A 44 -17.56 0.39 5.62
CA GLU A 44 -16.35 0.96 6.21
C GLU A 44 -15.06 0.25 5.78
N ASN A 45 -15.16 -0.90 5.12
CA ASN A 45 -14.00 -1.61 4.62
C ASN A 45 -13.36 -0.81 3.47
N LYS A 46 -12.04 -0.75 3.49
CA LYS A 46 -11.21 -0.04 2.51
C LYS A 46 -10.16 -0.95 1.90
N LEU A 47 -9.92 -0.77 0.61
CA LEU A 47 -8.76 -1.37 -0.05
C LEU A 47 -7.49 -0.69 0.44
N ASN A 48 -6.57 -1.45 1.01
CA ASN A 48 -5.24 -0.94 1.32
C ASN A 48 -4.42 -0.87 0.04
N SER A 49 -4.19 0.34 -0.45
CA SER A 49 -3.47 0.61 -1.69
C SER A 49 -2.80 1.98 -1.60
N GLY A 50 -1.59 2.07 -2.03
CA GLY A 50 -0.81 3.30 -2.00
C GLY A 50 0.36 3.24 -2.97
N VAL A 51 1.25 4.22 -2.87
CA VAL A 51 2.43 4.31 -3.73
C VAL A 51 3.43 3.25 -3.30
N ASP A 52 3.73 2.30 -4.18
CA ASP A 52 4.71 1.24 -3.96
C ASP A 52 6.03 1.58 -4.67
N LEU A 53 6.02 1.68 -6.00
CA LEU A 53 7.19 2.03 -6.78
C LEU A 53 7.22 3.53 -7.09
N GLN A 54 8.30 4.19 -6.69
CA GLN A 54 8.49 5.63 -6.88
C GLN A 54 9.73 5.92 -7.72
N PHE A 55 9.61 6.89 -8.62
CA PHE A 55 10.73 7.45 -9.36
C PHE A 55 10.96 8.88 -8.91
N SER A 56 12.20 9.22 -8.58
CA SER A 56 12.57 10.58 -8.16
C SER A 56 13.76 11.09 -8.96
N VAL A 57 13.66 12.33 -9.43
CA VAL A 57 14.80 13.02 -10.04
C VAL A 57 15.60 13.69 -8.94
N MET A 58 16.86 13.32 -8.82
CA MET A 58 17.75 13.86 -7.79
C MET A 58 17.93 15.36 -7.95
N LYS A 59 17.98 16.09 -6.83
CA LYS A 59 18.14 17.55 -6.80
C LYS A 59 19.32 18.04 -7.63
N ASP A 60 20.45 17.34 -7.53
CA ASP A 60 21.71 17.68 -8.19
C ASP A 60 21.93 16.91 -9.50
N CYS A 61 20.87 16.37 -10.10
CA CYS A 61 20.94 15.73 -11.41
C CYS A 61 21.44 16.73 -12.46
N LYS A 62 22.51 16.38 -13.18
CA LYS A 62 23.11 17.26 -14.19
C LYS A 62 22.29 17.35 -15.48
N ASN A 63 21.46 16.37 -15.74
CA ASN A 63 20.64 16.29 -16.95
C ASN A 63 19.16 16.01 -16.57
N LYS A 64 18.54 17.03 -15.96
CA LYS A 64 17.15 16.91 -15.50
C LYS A 64 16.16 16.76 -16.65
N GLU A 65 16.39 17.44 -17.76
CA GLU A 65 15.54 17.35 -18.94
C GLU A 65 15.43 15.91 -19.44
N ALA A 66 16.56 15.24 -19.64
CA ALA A 66 16.53 13.83 -20.05
C ALA A 66 15.90 12.91 -19.00
N ALA A 67 16.07 13.21 -17.70
CA ALA A 67 15.42 12.46 -16.64
C ALA A 67 13.89 12.62 -16.69
N TYR A 68 13.39 13.82 -16.96
CA TYR A 68 11.97 14.06 -17.16
C TYR A 68 11.42 13.42 -18.44
N GLU A 69 12.18 13.44 -19.54
CA GLU A 69 11.79 12.73 -20.76
C GLU A 69 11.61 11.23 -20.52
N VAL A 70 12.46 10.61 -19.67
CA VAL A 70 12.31 9.20 -19.28
C VAL A 70 11.02 9.01 -18.45
N LEU A 71 10.73 9.90 -17.49
CA LEU A 71 9.51 9.82 -16.70
C LEU A 71 8.27 10.01 -17.57
N ASP A 72 8.28 10.99 -18.47
CA ASP A 72 7.19 11.23 -19.42
C ASP A 72 6.96 10.01 -20.34
N PHE A 73 8.04 9.35 -20.76
CA PHE A 73 7.94 8.11 -21.51
C PHE A 73 7.27 7.00 -20.68
N LEU A 74 7.71 6.78 -19.44
CA LEU A 74 7.16 5.75 -18.57
C LEU A 74 5.67 5.99 -18.23
N LEU A 75 5.27 7.27 -18.14
CA LEU A 75 3.90 7.68 -17.82
C LEU A 75 2.98 7.81 -19.05
N LYS A 76 3.42 7.42 -20.26
CA LYS A 76 2.50 7.29 -21.40
C LYS A 76 1.48 6.20 -21.12
N ASP A 77 0.23 6.41 -21.54
CA ASP A 77 -0.89 5.51 -21.26
C ASP A 77 -0.60 4.06 -21.70
N GLU A 78 0.02 3.90 -22.87
CA GLU A 78 0.43 2.59 -23.39
C GLU A 78 1.43 1.85 -22.49
N ASN A 79 2.39 2.58 -21.90
CA ASN A 79 3.39 2.01 -21.01
C ASN A 79 2.82 1.73 -19.63
N VAL A 80 1.96 2.62 -19.15
CA VAL A 80 1.23 2.41 -17.89
C VAL A 80 0.34 1.18 -18.03
N GLN A 81 -0.46 1.05 -19.10
CA GLN A 81 -1.30 -0.13 -19.31
C GLN A 81 -0.47 -1.42 -19.38
N SER A 82 0.64 -1.40 -20.11
CA SER A 82 1.54 -2.57 -20.18
C SER A 82 2.06 -2.99 -18.79
N TYR A 83 2.40 -2.02 -17.93
CA TYR A 83 2.81 -2.28 -16.56
C TYR A 83 1.66 -2.87 -15.72
N LEU A 84 0.46 -2.31 -15.83
CA LEU A 84 -0.73 -2.81 -15.13
C LEU A 84 -1.04 -4.26 -15.52
N ASP A 85 -0.93 -4.59 -16.79
CA ASP A 85 -1.19 -5.93 -17.31
C ASP A 85 -0.16 -6.95 -16.81
N GLU A 86 1.11 -6.54 -16.74
CA GLU A 86 2.19 -7.42 -16.29
C GLU A 86 2.20 -7.60 -14.77
N GLN A 87 2.07 -6.52 -14.02
CA GLN A 87 2.20 -6.53 -12.56
C GLN A 87 0.88 -6.75 -11.82
N LYS A 88 -0.26 -6.76 -12.53
CA LYS A 88 -1.60 -6.79 -11.91
C LYS A 88 -1.78 -5.65 -10.92
N ALA A 89 -1.34 -4.46 -11.32
CA ALA A 89 -1.31 -3.27 -10.47
C ALA A 89 -2.55 -2.39 -10.69
N VAL A 90 -2.72 -1.41 -9.80
CA VAL A 90 -3.72 -0.34 -9.90
C VAL A 90 -3.07 0.88 -10.54
N PRO A 91 -3.72 1.62 -11.44
CA PRO A 91 -3.14 2.78 -12.11
C PRO A 91 -2.76 3.89 -11.11
N CYS A 92 -1.61 4.52 -11.36
CA CYS A 92 -1.10 5.63 -10.56
C CYS A 92 -1.50 7.01 -11.11
N LYS A 93 -2.19 7.05 -12.22
CA LYS A 93 -2.65 8.30 -12.87
C LYS A 93 -4.09 8.17 -13.34
N GLU A 94 -4.74 9.29 -13.51
CA GLU A 94 -6.07 9.36 -14.13
C GLU A 94 -6.00 8.97 -15.61
N GLY A 95 -6.97 8.19 -16.05
CA GLY A 95 -7.06 7.69 -17.42
C GLY A 95 -8.02 6.52 -17.52
N ASP A 96 -8.29 6.11 -18.75
CA ASP A 96 -9.14 4.95 -19.05
C ASP A 96 -8.27 3.70 -19.15
N PHE A 97 -7.98 3.08 -18.01
CA PHE A 97 -7.14 1.90 -17.90
C PHE A 97 -7.97 0.65 -17.59
N GLU A 98 -7.59 -0.45 -18.23
CA GLU A 98 -8.18 -1.75 -17.94
C GLU A 98 -7.45 -2.43 -16.77
N LEU A 99 -8.21 -2.91 -15.79
CA LEU A 99 -7.68 -3.72 -14.70
C LEU A 99 -7.71 -5.20 -15.08
N ALA A 100 -6.72 -5.95 -14.62
CA ALA A 100 -6.71 -7.40 -14.79
C ALA A 100 -7.93 -8.03 -14.10
N SER A 101 -8.55 -9.05 -14.73
CA SER A 101 -9.72 -9.75 -14.17
C SER A 101 -9.48 -10.34 -12.78
N THR A 102 -8.24 -10.68 -12.46
CA THR A 102 -7.85 -11.09 -11.10
C THR A 102 -8.07 -10.03 -10.02
N LEU A 103 -8.34 -8.77 -10.43
CA LEU A 103 -8.65 -7.64 -9.55
C LEU A 103 -10.14 -7.26 -9.56
N ASP A 104 -11.00 -8.01 -10.22
CA ASP A 104 -12.44 -7.70 -10.31
C ASP A 104 -13.10 -7.58 -8.94
N GLY A 105 -12.69 -8.41 -7.97
CA GLY A 105 -13.24 -8.37 -6.62
C GLY A 105 -12.87 -7.13 -5.79
N VAL A 106 -11.92 -6.30 -6.27
CA VAL A 106 -11.52 -5.03 -5.62
C VAL A 106 -11.86 -3.80 -6.45
N LYS A 107 -12.32 -3.98 -7.69
CA LYS A 107 -12.57 -2.91 -8.65
C LYS A 107 -13.53 -1.83 -8.12
N SER A 108 -14.65 -2.24 -7.51
CA SER A 108 -15.62 -1.30 -6.95
C SER A 108 -15.04 -0.38 -5.88
N PHE A 109 -14.07 -0.87 -5.09
CA PHE A 109 -13.40 -0.06 -4.07
C PHE A 109 -12.53 1.03 -4.70
N ILE A 110 -11.92 0.73 -5.85
CA ILE A 110 -11.10 1.68 -6.62
C ILE A 110 -12.02 2.75 -7.23
N GLU A 111 -13.10 2.33 -7.91
CA GLU A 111 -14.06 3.21 -8.57
C GLU A 111 -14.79 4.15 -7.58
N GLU A 112 -15.08 3.66 -6.38
CA GLU A 112 -15.75 4.43 -5.32
C GLU A 112 -14.78 5.27 -4.47
N GLY A 113 -13.46 5.18 -4.72
CA GLY A 113 -12.44 5.85 -3.92
C GLY A 113 -12.33 5.34 -2.47
N ARG A 114 -12.84 4.13 -2.19
CA ARG A 114 -12.76 3.47 -0.88
C ARG A 114 -11.38 2.83 -0.68
N MET A 115 -10.36 3.66 -0.67
CA MET A 115 -8.96 3.24 -0.51
C MET A 115 -8.35 3.84 0.76
N ALA A 116 -7.33 3.20 1.28
CA ALA A 116 -6.48 3.70 2.35
C ALA A 116 -5.02 3.49 1.97
N ASP A 117 -4.20 4.49 2.22
CA ASP A 117 -2.75 4.41 1.96
C ASP A 117 -2.06 3.43 2.91
N TYR A 118 -0.88 2.99 2.53
CA TYR A 118 -0.04 2.11 3.36
C TYR A 118 0.38 2.81 4.64
N GLN A 119 -0.04 2.26 5.77
CA GLN A 119 0.22 2.85 7.08
C GLN A 119 1.69 2.78 7.49
N ASP A 120 2.43 1.83 6.98
CA ASP A 120 3.86 1.66 7.24
C ASP A 120 4.72 2.83 6.73
N HIS A 121 4.24 3.59 5.73
CA HIS A 121 4.88 4.82 5.28
C HIS A 121 4.95 5.90 6.38
N TYR A 122 4.07 5.81 7.38
CA TYR A 122 3.99 6.76 8.49
C TYR A 122 4.68 6.25 9.77
N TYR A 123 5.32 5.09 9.70
CA TYR A 123 6.05 4.55 10.85
C TYR A 123 7.48 5.07 10.85
N PRO A 124 7.96 5.59 12.00
CA PRO A 124 9.36 5.93 12.15
C PRO A 124 10.25 4.71 11.90
N SER A 125 11.36 4.89 11.20
CA SER A 125 12.30 3.81 10.87
C SER A 125 12.87 3.09 12.11
N GLU A 126 12.93 3.79 13.24
CA GLU A 126 13.37 3.28 14.53
C GLU A 126 12.33 2.42 15.25
N MET A 127 11.08 2.45 14.76
CA MET A 127 9.98 1.74 15.37
C MET A 127 9.87 0.32 14.78
N SER A 128 10.23 -0.69 15.56
CA SER A 128 10.12 -2.10 15.16
C SER A 128 8.67 -2.58 15.26
N VAL A 129 7.81 -2.17 14.33
CA VAL A 129 6.37 -2.49 14.32
C VAL A 129 6.14 -4.01 14.24
N ASP A 130 6.88 -4.70 13.38
CA ASP A 130 6.78 -6.15 13.23
C ASP A 130 7.01 -6.90 14.54
N ALA A 131 8.03 -6.49 15.31
CA ALA A 131 8.33 -7.10 16.59
C ALA A 131 7.24 -6.82 17.64
N GLN A 132 6.61 -5.64 17.58
CA GLN A 132 5.48 -5.30 18.44
C GLN A 132 4.26 -6.13 18.11
N ILE A 133 3.94 -6.31 16.83
CA ILE A 133 2.85 -7.17 16.35
C ILE A 133 3.10 -8.62 16.75
N GLN A 134 4.31 -9.15 16.56
CA GLN A 134 4.66 -10.50 17.00
C GLN A 134 4.47 -10.69 18.50
N THR A 135 4.88 -9.70 19.29
CA THR A 135 4.70 -9.75 20.76
C THR A 135 3.21 -9.74 21.12
N PHE A 136 2.42 -8.93 20.43
CA PHE A 136 0.96 -8.89 20.61
C PHE A 136 0.31 -10.25 20.28
N LEU A 137 0.65 -10.84 19.13
CA LEU A 137 0.12 -12.13 18.72
C LEU A 137 0.45 -13.25 19.73
N MET A 138 1.59 -13.16 20.41
CA MET A 138 1.99 -14.14 21.43
C MET A 138 1.29 -13.92 22.77
N LYS A 139 1.03 -12.68 23.17
CA LYS A 139 0.53 -12.34 24.50
C LYS A 139 -0.98 -12.07 24.54
N GLY A 140 -1.57 -11.61 23.42
CA GLY A 140 -2.99 -11.28 23.31
C GLY A 140 -3.40 -10.01 24.06
N ASP A 141 -2.45 -9.21 24.56
CA ASP A 141 -2.72 -8.01 25.35
C ASP A 141 -2.83 -6.78 24.44
N VAL A 142 -4.09 -6.43 24.07
CA VAL A 142 -4.40 -5.32 23.17
C VAL A 142 -4.00 -3.98 23.79
N ASP A 143 -4.32 -3.75 25.05
CA ASP A 143 -4.09 -2.47 25.71
C ASP A 143 -2.59 -2.18 25.85
N ALA A 144 -1.81 -3.18 26.23
CA ALA A 144 -0.36 -3.05 26.30
C ALA A 144 0.26 -2.79 24.92
N PHE A 145 -0.26 -3.46 23.86
CA PHE A 145 0.19 -3.24 22.49
C PHE A 145 -0.10 -1.81 22.02
N LEU A 146 -1.34 -1.34 22.14
CA LEU A 146 -1.76 -0.02 21.69
C LEU A 146 -1.02 1.08 22.46
N THR A 147 -0.88 0.94 23.80
CA THR A 147 -0.16 1.90 24.63
C THR A 147 1.30 2.01 24.21
N LYS A 148 1.95 0.87 23.99
CA LYS A 148 3.36 0.85 23.55
C LYS A 148 3.52 1.45 22.15
N PHE A 149 2.63 1.10 21.23
CA PHE A 149 2.65 1.59 19.85
C PHE A 149 2.53 3.11 19.81
N ASP A 150 1.51 3.68 20.49
CA ASP A 150 1.27 5.13 20.57
C ASP A 150 2.46 5.86 21.23
N THR A 151 3.00 5.30 22.31
CA THR A 151 4.14 5.87 23.02
C THR A 151 5.39 5.91 22.14
N ASP A 152 5.71 4.82 21.47
CA ASP A 152 6.88 4.74 20.59
C ASP A 152 6.71 5.67 19.37
N TRP A 153 5.52 5.68 18.74
CA TRP A 153 5.22 6.54 17.61
C TRP A 153 5.39 8.03 17.98
N LYS A 154 4.81 8.49 19.08
CA LYS A 154 4.95 9.86 19.58
C LYS A 154 6.39 10.20 19.94
N ARG A 155 7.11 9.25 20.52
CA ARG A 155 8.51 9.44 20.91
C ARG A 155 9.40 9.70 19.70
N TYR A 156 9.26 8.89 18.65
CA TYR A 156 10.10 8.98 17.47
C TYR A 156 9.67 10.10 16.50
N ASN A 157 8.39 10.46 16.50
CA ASN A 157 7.86 11.56 15.68
C ASN A 157 7.80 12.91 16.41
N ARG A 158 8.36 13.04 17.60
CA ARG A 158 8.22 14.25 18.44
C ARG A 158 8.53 15.55 17.69
N ASP A 159 9.56 15.59 16.88
CA ASP A 159 9.97 16.80 16.17
C ASP A 159 9.04 17.10 14.98
N ILE A 160 8.47 16.08 14.35
CA ILE A 160 7.47 16.23 13.30
C ILE A 160 6.16 16.74 13.91
N ILE A 161 5.69 16.12 14.99
CA ILE A 161 4.48 16.53 15.71
C ILE A 161 4.57 18.01 16.08
N ARG A 162 5.70 18.44 16.67
CA ARG A 162 5.90 19.86 17.02
C ARG A 162 5.82 20.78 15.80
N LYS A 163 6.41 20.40 14.66
CA LYS A 163 6.33 21.20 13.44
C LYS A 163 4.89 21.32 12.90
N VAL A 164 4.11 20.25 12.98
CA VAL A 164 2.69 20.27 12.59
C VAL A 164 1.89 21.16 13.52
N GLU A 165 2.06 21.00 14.84
CA GLU A 165 1.40 21.85 15.84
C GLU A 165 1.74 23.33 15.70
N ASP A 166 3.00 23.66 15.36
CA ASP A 166 3.43 25.04 15.13
C ASP A 166 2.81 25.59 13.85
N TYR A 167 2.76 24.78 12.78
CA TYR A 167 2.10 25.14 11.52
C TYR A 167 0.59 25.40 11.72
N GLU A 168 -0.11 24.50 12.43
CA GLU A 168 -1.54 24.65 12.73
C GLU A 168 -1.83 25.91 13.54
N LYS A 169 -0.96 26.27 14.51
CA LYS A 169 -1.09 27.52 15.27
C LYS A 169 -0.89 28.77 14.43
N GLU A 170 0.05 28.72 13.48
CA GLU A 170 0.33 29.84 12.59
C GLU A 170 -0.79 30.09 11.58
N HIS A 171 -1.57 29.04 11.23
CA HIS A 171 -2.63 29.11 10.21
C HIS A 171 -4.04 28.92 10.78
N ALA A 172 -4.19 28.97 12.11
CA ALA A 172 -5.49 28.76 12.79
C ALA A 172 -6.57 29.80 12.43
N ASP A 173 -6.19 30.92 11.81
CA ASP A 173 -7.10 32.02 11.42
C ASP A 173 -7.43 32.02 9.92
N GLU A 174 -7.01 31.00 9.16
CA GLU A 174 -7.20 30.93 7.70
C GLU A 174 -8.40 30.07 7.26
N ASP A 175 -9.13 29.41 8.21
CA ASP A 175 -10.36 28.63 7.98
C ASP A 175 -11.65 29.45 8.40
#